data_ac9f1e31c986ce6fc6f0027be1c773d2
#
_entry.id   ac9f1e31c986ce6fc6f0027be1c773d2
#
_cell.length_a   1.000
_cell.length_b   1.000
_cell.length_c   1.000
_cell.angle_alpha   90.00
_cell.angle_beta   90.00
_cell.angle_gamma   90.00
#
_symmetry.space_group_name_H-M   'P 1'
#
loop_
_entity.id
_entity.type
_entity.pdbx_description
1 polymer ?
#
loop_
_entity_poly.entity_id
_entity_poly.type
_entity_poly.pdbx_seq_one_letter_code
_entity_poly.pdbx_strand_id
1 'polypeptide(L)'
;MRFSSAWHAPVMQVHVVDHPLVAERLTRLRERGTERPEFRQVLKEISGFLVYEATREHAIAPVDIDTPMGPTVGVRLADVPVVVPVMRAGLGMLDAALGLLPDARTGFVGLKRDEETLLPHAYVNTVPEDLEGREVLVLDPMLATGGSCVHTCRLLRASSAGRIVVVCVLSAPEGIDTLRESGSADVLYTASIDERLNDIGFILPGLGDAGDRQFGLA
;
A
#
# COMPACT_ATOMS: atom_id res chain seq x y z
N MET A 1 -34.05 -3.50 -29.67
CA MET A 1 -33.77 -3.53 -28.22
C MET A 1 -32.26 -3.80 -28.02
N ARG A 2 -31.52 -2.77 -27.63
CA ARG A 2 -30.08 -2.95 -27.29
C ARG A 2 -29.99 -3.17 -25.79
N PHE A 3 -29.57 -4.35 -25.37
CA PHE A 3 -29.25 -4.60 -23.99
C PHE A 3 -27.98 -3.83 -23.66
N SER A 4 -28.11 -2.83 -22.80
CA SER A 4 -27.02 -2.16 -22.12
C SER A 4 -26.35 -3.21 -21.24
N SER A 5 -25.17 -3.70 -21.63
CA SER A 5 -24.29 -4.44 -20.73
C SER A 5 -23.80 -3.42 -19.67
N ALA A 6 -24.42 -3.46 -18.51
CA ALA A 6 -23.89 -2.76 -17.34
C ALA A 6 -22.49 -3.37 -17.07
N TRP A 7 -21.45 -2.60 -17.39
CA TRP A 7 -20.08 -2.91 -16.98
C TRP A 7 -20.04 -2.80 -15.46
N HIS A 8 -20.14 -3.94 -14.79
CA HIS A 8 -19.80 -3.99 -13.38
C HIS A 8 -18.29 -3.81 -13.32
N ALA A 9 -17.83 -2.69 -12.79
CA ALA A 9 -16.43 -2.54 -12.41
C ALA A 9 -16.06 -3.73 -11.51
N PRO A 10 -14.90 -4.36 -11.71
CA PRO A 10 -14.49 -5.49 -10.86
C PRO A 10 -14.47 -5.01 -9.40
N VAL A 11 -15.11 -5.80 -8.53
CA VAL A 11 -15.14 -5.50 -7.09
C VAL A 11 -13.71 -5.60 -6.56
N MET A 12 -13.25 -4.58 -5.83
CA MET A 12 -11.93 -4.57 -5.19
C MET A 12 -11.70 -5.84 -4.39
N GLN A 13 -10.62 -6.55 -4.68
CA GLN A 13 -10.20 -7.75 -3.96
C GLN A 13 -9.52 -7.36 -2.65
N VAL A 14 -9.75 -8.14 -1.58
CA VAL A 14 -9.11 -7.94 -0.27
C VAL A 14 -8.40 -9.22 0.14
N HIS A 15 -7.10 -9.13 0.36
CA HIS A 15 -6.24 -10.22 0.79
C HIS A 15 -5.67 -9.94 2.18
N VAL A 16 -6.06 -10.76 3.15
CA VAL A 16 -5.41 -10.78 4.47
C VAL A 16 -4.26 -11.76 4.42
N VAL A 17 -3.05 -11.29 4.70
CA VAL A 17 -1.84 -12.11 4.67
C VAL A 17 -1.71 -12.89 5.97
N ASP A 18 -2.29 -14.09 5.98
CA ASP A 18 -2.26 -15.00 7.13
C ASP A 18 -0.96 -15.81 7.14
N HIS A 19 0.03 -15.28 7.85
CA HIS A 19 1.33 -15.92 8.01
C HIS A 19 1.88 -15.72 9.44
N PRO A 20 2.44 -16.74 10.12
CA PRO A 20 2.96 -16.63 11.49
C PRO A 20 3.95 -15.49 11.71
N LEU A 21 4.86 -15.24 10.77
CA LEU A 21 5.80 -14.12 10.86
C LEU A 21 5.12 -12.75 10.75
N VAL A 22 4.06 -12.65 9.94
CA VAL A 22 3.27 -11.41 9.85
C VAL A 22 2.53 -11.16 11.16
N ALA A 23 1.90 -12.19 11.73
CA ALA A 23 1.20 -12.10 13.01
C ALA A 23 2.14 -11.71 14.17
N GLU A 24 3.35 -12.30 14.20
CA GLU A 24 4.37 -11.96 15.22
C GLU A 24 4.83 -10.50 15.08
N ARG A 25 5.14 -10.03 13.87
CA ARG A 25 5.54 -8.64 13.64
C ARG A 25 4.41 -7.67 13.97
N LEU A 26 3.17 -8.03 13.64
CA LEU A 26 2.01 -7.23 13.98
C LEU A 26 1.84 -7.11 15.51
N THR A 27 2.07 -8.20 16.26
CA THR A 27 2.03 -8.17 17.72
C THR A 27 3.01 -7.14 18.27
N ARG A 28 4.26 -7.12 17.82
CA ARG A 28 5.26 -6.13 18.23
C ARG A 28 4.86 -4.70 17.89
N LEU A 29 4.30 -4.46 16.70
CA LEU A 29 3.80 -3.14 16.33
C LEU A 29 2.66 -2.67 17.23
N ARG A 30 1.81 -3.58 17.72
CA ARG A 30 0.70 -3.27 18.62
C ARG A 30 1.14 -2.95 20.04
N GLU A 31 2.25 -3.51 20.50
CA GLU A 31 2.74 -3.31 21.85
C GLU A 31 3.03 -1.83 22.13
N ARG A 32 2.43 -1.30 23.21
CA ARG A 32 2.64 0.10 23.62
C ARG A 32 4.09 0.41 23.94
N GLY A 33 4.83 -0.58 24.47
CA GLY A 33 6.23 -0.47 24.87
C GLY A 33 7.23 -0.50 23.72
N THR A 34 6.81 -0.84 22.50
CA THR A 34 7.72 -0.86 21.34
C THR A 34 8.19 0.55 21.01
N GLU A 35 9.48 0.77 21.26
CA GLU A 35 10.12 2.06 21.04
C GLU A 35 10.26 2.41 19.55
N ARG A 36 10.43 3.69 19.25
CA ARG A 36 10.47 4.21 17.88
C ARG A 36 11.47 3.52 16.93
N PRO A 37 12.73 3.24 17.33
CA PRO A 37 13.67 2.52 16.45
C PRO A 37 13.19 1.11 16.12
N GLU A 38 12.70 0.38 17.10
CA GLU A 38 12.16 -0.97 16.92
C GLU A 38 10.88 -0.95 16.09
N PHE A 39 9.99 -0.01 16.36
CA PHE A 39 8.75 0.16 15.57
C PHE A 39 9.07 0.34 14.07
N ARG A 40 10.04 1.19 13.71
CA ARG A 40 10.45 1.38 12.32
C ARG A 40 11.02 0.10 11.72
N GLN A 41 11.85 -0.62 12.47
CA GLN A 41 12.44 -1.88 12.01
C GLN A 41 11.36 -2.94 11.75
N VAL A 42 10.45 -3.13 12.70
CA VAL A 42 9.37 -4.12 12.59
C VAL A 42 8.37 -3.73 11.49
N LEU A 43 8.08 -2.43 11.33
CA LEU A 43 7.26 -1.94 10.22
C LEU A 43 7.91 -2.25 8.86
N LYS A 44 9.22 -2.05 8.73
CA LYS A 44 9.95 -2.41 7.52
C LYS A 44 9.86 -3.91 7.23
N GLU A 45 10.04 -4.77 8.25
CA GLU A 45 9.99 -6.23 8.10
C GLU A 45 8.61 -6.72 7.64
N ILE A 46 7.53 -6.30 8.32
CA ILE A 46 6.17 -6.69 7.93
C ILE A 46 5.80 -6.15 6.54
N SER A 47 6.24 -4.95 6.20
CA SER A 47 6.03 -4.37 4.86
C SER A 47 6.69 -5.21 3.77
N GLY A 48 7.87 -5.76 4.02
CA GLY A 48 8.54 -6.68 3.11
C GLY A 48 7.69 -7.93 2.82
N PHE A 49 7.09 -8.53 3.86
CA PHE A 49 6.20 -9.69 3.68
C PHE A 49 4.93 -9.33 2.90
N LEU A 50 4.34 -8.18 3.18
CA LEU A 50 3.13 -7.73 2.48
C LEU A 50 3.41 -7.41 1.00
N VAL A 51 4.52 -6.73 0.69
CA VAL A 51 4.93 -6.45 -0.69
C VAL A 51 5.28 -7.74 -1.43
N TYR A 52 5.95 -8.68 -0.78
CA TYR A 52 6.21 -10.01 -1.35
C TYR A 52 4.91 -10.71 -1.77
N GLU A 53 3.90 -10.71 -0.91
CA GLU A 53 2.59 -11.28 -1.25
C GLU A 53 1.87 -10.47 -2.34
N ALA A 54 1.92 -9.15 -2.28
CA ALA A 54 1.30 -8.28 -3.28
C ALA A 54 1.88 -8.46 -4.70
N THR A 55 3.12 -8.94 -4.80
CA THR A 55 3.81 -9.19 -6.07
C THR A 55 3.79 -10.66 -6.52
N ARG A 56 3.08 -11.55 -5.81
CA ARG A 56 3.06 -12.99 -6.06
C ARG A 56 2.63 -13.38 -7.49
N GLU A 57 1.71 -12.63 -8.06
CA GLU A 57 1.15 -12.91 -9.39
C GLU A 57 1.78 -12.07 -10.50
N HIS A 58 2.89 -11.37 -10.23
CA HIS A 58 3.56 -10.58 -11.26
C HIS A 58 4.09 -11.47 -12.37
N ALA A 59 3.89 -11.02 -13.60
CA ALA A 59 4.40 -11.71 -14.77
C ALA A 59 5.94 -11.70 -14.80
N ILE A 60 6.52 -12.80 -15.27
CA ILE A 60 7.96 -12.93 -15.47
C ILE A 60 8.27 -13.10 -16.96
N ALA A 61 9.42 -12.59 -17.38
CA ALA A 61 9.94 -12.73 -18.75
C ALA A 61 11.27 -13.50 -18.71
N PRO A 62 11.52 -14.40 -19.71
CA PRO A 62 12.80 -15.09 -19.82
C PRO A 62 13.92 -14.10 -20.19
N VAL A 63 15.14 -14.39 -19.73
CA VAL A 63 16.35 -13.64 -20.05
C VAL A 63 17.53 -14.59 -20.15
N ASP A 64 18.31 -14.47 -21.21
CA ASP A 64 19.55 -15.21 -21.36
C ASP A 64 20.60 -14.66 -20.41
N ILE A 65 21.24 -15.54 -19.65
CA ILE A 65 22.30 -15.20 -18.70
C ILE A 65 23.47 -16.16 -18.81
N ASP A 66 24.65 -15.70 -18.42
CA ASP A 66 25.83 -16.51 -18.22
C ASP A 66 26.04 -16.79 -16.74
N THR A 67 26.13 -18.06 -16.36
CA THR A 67 26.54 -18.49 -15.02
C THR A 67 28.03 -18.84 -15.03
N PRO A 68 28.68 -18.98 -13.86
CA PRO A 68 30.06 -19.47 -13.80
C PRO A 68 30.30 -20.82 -14.49
N MET A 69 29.24 -21.59 -14.75
CA MET A 69 29.32 -22.93 -15.37
C MET A 69 28.86 -22.98 -16.81
N GLY A 70 28.30 -21.89 -17.34
CA GLY A 70 27.85 -21.79 -18.73
C GLY A 70 26.53 -21.02 -18.91
N PRO A 71 26.09 -20.85 -20.16
CA PRO A 71 24.88 -20.13 -20.49
C PRO A 71 23.62 -20.88 -20.02
N THR A 72 22.59 -20.13 -19.61
CA THR A 72 21.26 -20.64 -19.27
C THR A 72 20.20 -19.56 -19.44
N VAL A 73 18.94 -19.94 -19.29
CA VAL A 73 17.81 -19.01 -19.28
C VAL A 73 17.37 -18.76 -17.85
N GLY A 74 17.43 -17.50 -17.41
CA GLY A 74 16.84 -17.03 -16.17
C GLY A 74 15.51 -16.32 -16.39
N VAL A 75 14.98 -15.68 -15.34
CA VAL A 75 13.75 -14.87 -15.41
C VAL A 75 13.94 -13.53 -14.74
N ARG A 76 13.20 -12.51 -15.20
CA ARG A 76 13.03 -11.21 -14.57
C ARG A 76 11.56 -10.87 -14.50
N LEU A 77 11.18 -9.92 -13.63
CA LEU A 77 9.84 -9.35 -13.69
C LEU A 77 9.63 -8.72 -15.08
N ALA A 78 8.49 -9.02 -15.70
CA ALA A 78 8.17 -8.47 -17.02
C ALA A 78 7.94 -6.96 -16.94
N ASP A 79 7.23 -6.53 -15.89
CA ASP A 79 6.98 -5.13 -15.57
C ASP A 79 7.24 -4.90 -14.08
N VAL A 80 7.90 -3.80 -13.76
CA VAL A 80 8.15 -3.38 -12.38
C VAL A 80 7.15 -2.29 -12.02
N PRO A 81 6.36 -2.46 -10.93
CA PRO A 81 5.36 -1.49 -10.53
C PRO A 81 6.00 -0.18 -10.06
N VAL A 82 5.22 0.90 -10.13
CA VAL A 82 5.57 2.17 -9.49
C VAL A 82 5.18 2.08 -8.00
N VAL A 83 6.05 2.53 -7.10
CA VAL A 83 5.82 2.51 -5.66
C VAL A 83 5.46 3.91 -5.17
N VAL A 84 4.33 4.04 -4.47
CA VAL A 84 3.83 5.33 -3.99
C VAL A 84 3.50 5.26 -2.50
N PRO A 85 4.42 5.70 -1.61
CA PRO A 85 4.09 5.84 -0.19
C PRO A 85 3.19 7.06 0.04
N VAL A 86 2.15 6.87 0.86
CA VAL A 86 1.32 7.95 1.39
C VAL A 86 2.04 8.58 2.58
N MET A 87 2.55 9.78 2.38
CA MET A 87 3.33 10.46 3.43
C MET A 87 2.42 10.98 4.56
N ARG A 88 2.91 10.97 5.81
CA ARG A 88 4.26 10.59 6.26
C ARG A 88 4.40 9.10 6.55
N ALA A 89 3.34 8.45 7.05
CA ALA A 89 3.40 7.11 7.63
C ALA A 89 3.89 6.03 6.64
N GLY A 90 3.51 6.12 5.37
CA GLY A 90 3.92 5.19 4.31
C GLY A 90 5.44 5.17 4.01
N LEU A 91 6.18 6.21 4.41
CA LEU A 91 7.65 6.24 4.25
C LEU A 91 8.35 5.08 4.95
N GLY A 92 7.83 4.61 6.10
CA GLY A 92 8.40 3.47 6.82
C GLY A 92 8.28 2.13 6.08
N MET A 93 7.44 2.06 5.06
CA MET A 93 7.27 0.87 4.22
C MET A 93 8.13 0.89 2.95
N LEU A 94 8.60 2.08 2.54
CA LEU A 94 9.25 2.30 1.24
C LEU A 94 10.54 1.50 1.09
N ASP A 95 11.42 1.52 2.08
CA ASP A 95 12.71 0.81 2.04
C ASP A 95 12.53 -0.71 1.83
N ALA A 96 11.48 -1.30 2.42
CA ALA A 96 11.18 -2.72 2.24
C ALA A 96 10.73 -3.00 0.79
N ALA A 97 9.88 -2.15 0.25
CA ALA A 97 9.42 -2.28 -1.13
C ALA A 97 10.56 -2.15 -2.13
N LEU A 98 11.42 -1.12 -1.98
CA LEU A 98 12.58 -0.92 -2.86
C LEU A 98 13.67 -2.01 -2.69
N GLY A 99 13.75 -2.64 -1.51
CA GLY A 99 14.62 -3.79 -1.31
C GLY A 99 14.20 -5.03 -2.12
N LEU A 100 12.91 -5.20 -2.37
CA LEU A 100 12.34 -6.27 -3.20
C LEU A 100 12.23 -5.87 -4.68
N LEU A 101 12.03 -4.59 -4.95
CA LEU A 101 11.79 -4.01 -6.27
C LEU A 101 12.82 -2.89 -6.53
N PRO A 102 14.12 -3.21 -6.68
CA PRO A 102 15.17 -2.20 -6.74
C PRO A 102 15.09 -1.28 -7.96
N ASP A 103 14.47 -1.74 -9.03
CA ASP A 103 14.28 -0.97 -10.26
C ASP A 103 12.95 -0.17 -10.27
N ALA A 104 12.17 -0.20 -9.18
CA ALA A 104 10.89 0.48 -9.11
C ALA A 104 11.05 2.00 -9.11
N ARG A 105 10.26 2.66 -9.97
CA ARG A 105 10.09 4.12 -9.92
C ARG A 105 9.25 4.48 -8.70
N THR A 106 9.53 5.63 -8.10
CA THR A 106 8.81 6.07 -6.90
C THR A 106 8.19 7.45 -7.14
N GLY A 107 6.92 7.58 -6.78
CA GLY A 107 6.22 8.85 -6.62
C GLY A 107 5.86 9.05 -5.14
N PHE A 108 5.64 10.29 -4.73
CA PHE A 108 5.27 10.62 -3.34
C PHE A 108 3.96 11.39 -3.31
N VAL A 109 3.05 10.98 -2.44
CA VAL A 109 1.82 11.71 -2.17
C VAL A 109 1.78 12.08 -0.68
N GLY A 110 1.80 13.38 -0.40
CA GLY A 110 1.66 13.91 0.94
C GLY A 110 0.31 14.57 1.11
N LEU A 111 -0.46 14.13 2.10
CA LEU A 111 -1.79 14.63 2.37
C LEU A 111 -1.86 15.28 3.75
N LYS A 112 -2.47 16.44 3.81
CA LYS A 112 -2.86 17.12 5.06
C LYS A 112 -4.37 17.32 5.03
N ARG A 113 -5.01 17.12 6.17
CA ARG A 113 -6.41 17.50 6.31
C ARG A 113 -6.51 19.00 6.38
N ASP A 114 -7.30 19.59 5.52
CA ASP A 114 -7.65 21.02 5.60
C ASP A 114 -8.43 21.29 6.88
N GLU A 115 -8.06 22.35 7.62
CA GLU A 115 -8.63 22.64 8.94
C GLU A 115 -10.07 23.16 8.87
N GLU A 116 -10.46 23.79 7.75
CA GLU A 116 -11.79 24.35 7.57
C GLU A 116 -12.76 23.36 6.90
N THR A 117 -12.31 22.72 5.80
CA THR A 117 -13.16 21.82 5.02
C THR A 117 -13.10 20.37 5.47
N LEU A 118 -12.10 20.01 6.30
CA LEU A 118 -11.77 18.64 6.74
C LEU A 118 -11.46 17.67 5.57
N LEU A 119 -11.34 18.18 4.35
CA LEU A 119 -11.00 17.38 3.17
C LEU A 119 -9.49 17.16 3.07
N PRO A 120 -9.04 16.04 2.52
CA PRO A 120 -7.62 15.80 2.25
C PRO A 120 -7.14 16.75 1.15
N HIS A 121 -6.08 17.51 1.44
CA HIS A 121 -5.38 18.37 0.50
C HIS A 121 -3.96 17.85 0.29
N ALA A 122 -3.55 17.69 -0.98
CA ALA A 122 -2.19 17.26 -1.30
C ALA A 122 -1.22 18.44 -1.17
N TYR A 123 -0.26 18.33 -0.25
CA TYR A 123 0.85 19.27 -0.11
C TYR A 123 2.11 18.82 -0.87
N VAL A 124 2.18 17.54 -1.24
CA VAL A 124 3.19 16.96 -2.14
C VAL A 124 2.51 16.01 -3.09
N ASN A 125 2.81 16.15 -4.36
CA ASN A 125 2.48 15.18 -5.40
C ASN A 125 3.65 15.15 -6.41
N THR A 126 4.41 14.06 -6.40
CA THR A 126 5.49 13.80 -7.35
C THR A 126 5.24 12.53 -8.17
N VAL A 127 3.97 12.11 -8.22
CA VAL A 127 3.55 11.01 -9.09
C VAL A 127 3.82 11.42 -10.54
N PRO A 128 4.39 10.53 -11.39
CA PRO A 128 4.51 10.79 -12.81
C PRO A 128 3.16 11.16 -13.43
N GLU A 129 3.13 12.17 -14.30
CA GLU A 129 1.89 12.64 -14.95
C GLU A 129 1.27 11.57 -15.84
N ASP A 130 2.09 10.71 -16.43
CA ASP A 130 1.68 9.57 -17.23
C ASP A 130 2.31 8.28 -16.72
N LEU A 131 1.45 7.42 -16.19
CA LEU A 131 1.81 6.08 -15.71
C LEU A 131 1.66 5.02 -16.80
N GLU A 132 1.15 5.39 -18.00
CA GLU A 132 1.07 4.51 -19.19
C GLU A 132 0.42 3.13 -18.91
N GLY A 133 -0.56 3.07 -18.04
CA GLY A 133 -1.22 1.82 -17.66
C GLY A 133 -0.42 0.94 -16.71
N ARG A 134 0.70 1.41 -16.14
CA ARG A 134 1.54 0.65 -15.19
C ARG A 134 0.79 0.33 -13.92
N GLU A 135 1.15 -0.80 -13.32
CA GLU A 135 0.72 -1.13 -11.97
C GLU A 135 1.39 -0.20 -10.95
N VAL A 136 0.61 0.18 -9.92
CA VAL A 136 1.09 1.02 -8.82
C VAL A 136 0.82 0.33 -7.48
N LEU A 137 1.87 0.22 -6.65
CA LEU A 137 1.77 -0.17 -5.25
C LEU A 137 1.67 1.07 -4.38
N VAL A 138 0.51 1.28 -3.75
CA VAL A 138 0.28 2.34 -2.77
C VAL A 138 0.59 1.81 -1.38
N LEU A 139 1.51 2.45 -0.66
CA LEU A 139 1.94 2.03 0.67
C LEU A 139 1.40 2.98 1.73
N ASP A 140 0.53 2.49 2.59
CA ASP A 140 0.02 3.23 3.76
C ASP A 140 -0.17 2.24 4.91
N PRO A 141 0.51 2.37 6.06
CA PRO A 141 0.41 1.38 7.13
C PRO A 141 -1.00 1.25 7.72
N MET A 142 -1.86 2.27 7.60
CA MET A 142 -3.14 2.31 8.30
C MET A 142 -4.29 2.70 7.36
N LEU A 143 -5.10 1.72 6.96
CA LEU A 143 -6.37 1.99 6.27
C LEU A 143 -7.49 2.19 7.31
N ALA A 144 -7.54 3.39 7.91
CA ALA A 144 -8.52 3.75 8.93
C ALA A 144 -9.85 4.20 8.29
N THR A 145 -10.04 5.48 8.01
CA THR A 145 -11.24 6.01 7.34
C THR A 145 -11.22 5.82 5.81
N GLY A 146 -10.07 5.49 5.24
CA GLY A 146 -9.89 5.32 3.80
C GLY A 146 -9.64 6.59 3.00
N GLY A 147 -9.88 7.78 3.56
CA GLY A 147 -9.83 9.04 2.82
C GLY A 147 -8.50 9.33 2.13
N SER A 148 -7.37 9.11 2.80
CA SER A 148 -6.02 9.31 2.22
C SER A 148 -5.73 8.33 1.08
N CYS A 149 -6.04 7.04 1.28
CA CYS A 149 -5.88 6.03 0.23
C CYS A 149 -6.76 6.33 -0.99
N VAL A 150 -8.04 6.66 -0.79
CA VAL A 150 -8.96 7.02 -1.88
C VAL A 150 -8.45 8.22 -2.67
N HIS A 151 -8.03 9.28 -1.98
CA HIS A 151 -7.48 10.47 -2.63
C HIS A 151 -6.25 10.13 -3.47
N THR A 152 -5.31 9.38 -2.90
CA THR A 152 -4.10 8.92 -3.59
C THR A 152 -4.44 8.08 -4.80
N CYS A 153 -5.31 7.07 -4.66
CA CYS A 153 -5.71 6.21 -5.78
C CYS A 153 -6.40 7.00 -6.90
N ARG A 154 -7.22 8.01 -6.57
CA ARG A 154 -7.84 8.90 -7.58
C ARG A 154 -6.80 9.74 -8.34
N LEU A 155 -5.78 10.26 -7.66
CA LEU A 155 -4.66 10.94 -8.31
C LEU A 155 -3.94 10.00 -9.29
N LEU A 156 -3.68 8.78 -8.88
CA LEU A 156 -3.04 7.76 -9.72
C LEU A 156 -3.89 7.39 -10.93
N ARG A 157 -5.21 7.24 -10.76
CA ARG A 157 -6.12 7.02 -11.90
C ARG A 157 -6.12 8.20 -12.87
N ALA A 158 -6.08 9.44 -12.36
CA ALA A 158 -5.99 10.63 -13.20
C ALA A 158 -4.67 10.69 -14.01
N SER A 159 -3.60 10.06 -13.50
CA SER A 159 -2.31 9.89 -14.20
C SER A 159 -2.23 8.60 -15.03
N SER A 160 -3.36 8.03 -15.42
CA SER A 160 -3.46 6.82 -16.26
C SER A 160 -2.84 5.55 -15.65
N ALA A 161 -2.85 5.42 -14.32
CA ALA A 161 -2.44 4.17 -13.67
C ALA A 161 -3.32 2.99 -14.15
N GLY A 162 -2.70 1.87 -14.41
CA GLY A 162 -3.37 0.61 -14.70
C GLY A 162 -3.95 -0.02 -13.43
N ARG A 163 -3.39 -1.12 -12.98
CA ARG A 163 -3.78 -1.77 -11.73
C ARG A 163 -3.25 -0.99 -10.52
N ILE A 164 -4.11 -0.71 -9.54
CA ILE A 164 -3.73 -0.07 -8.27
C ILE A 164 -3.89 -1.06 -7.14
N VAL A 165 -2.78 -1.40 -6.50
CA VAL A 165 -2.69 -2.30 -5.36
C VAL A 165 -2.34 -1.49 -4.12
N VAL A 166 -3.22 -1.51 -3.12
CA VAL A 166 -2.99 -0.87 -1.82
C VAL A 166 -2.40 -1.90 -0.86
N VAL A 167 -1.33 -1.55 -0.18
CA VAL A 167 -0.65 -2.38 0.81
C VAL A 167 -0.69 -1.68 2.15
N CYS A 168 -1.43 -2.26 3.11
CA CYS A 168 -1.60 -1.73 4.47
C CYS A 168 -1.16 -2.76 5.52
N VAL A 169 -0.67 -2.29 6.66
CA VAL A 169 -0.41 -3.17 7.81
C VAL A 169 -1.71 -3.49 8.53
N LEU A 170 -2.51 -2.47 8.82
CA LEU A 170 -3.83 -2.61 9.43
C LEU A 170 -4.92 -1.93 8.62
N SER A 171 -6.09 -2.56 8.61
CA SER A 171 -7.29 -2.02 7.96
C SER A 171 -8.48 -2.08 8.92
N ALA A 172 -9.34 -1.05 8.88
CA ALA A 172 -10.65 -1.09 9.49
C ALA A 172 -11.72 -1.44 8.43
N PRO A 173 -12.82 -2.10 8.79
CA PRO A 173 -13.93 -2.38 7.88
C PRO A 173 -14.44 -1.11 7.17
N GLU A 174 -14.57 -0.01 7.90
CA GLU A 174 -15.04 1.29 7.39
C GLU A 174 -14.10 1.85 6.29
N GLY A 175 -12.77 1.69 6.48
CA GLY A 175 -11.78 2.11 5.48
C GLY A 175 -11.80 1.23 4.24
N ILE A 176 -11.98 -0.06 4.40
CA ILE A 176 -12.12 -1.03 3.30
C ILE A 176 -13.37 -0.70 2.48
N ASP A 177 -14.50 -0.44 3.14
CA ASP A 177 -15.75 -0.11 2.46
C ASP A 177 -15.64 1.21 1.71
N THR A 178 -15.06 2.26 2.34
CA THR A 178 -14.79 3.55 1.70
C THR A 178 -13.91 3.38 0.46
N LEU A 179 -12.85 2.59 0.53
CA LEU A 179 -11.94 2.34 -0.59
C LEU A 179 -12.65 1.55 -1.70
N ARG A 180 -13.43 0.53 -1.35
CA ARG A 180 -14.21 -0.30 -2.28
C ARG A 180 -15.27 0.52 -3.01
N GLU A 181 -16.06 1.31 -2.28
CA GLU A 181 -17.10 2.17 -2.86
C GLU A 181 -16.55 3.24 -3.78
N SER A 182 -15.33 3.70 -3.52
CA SER A 182 -14.66 4.68 -4.39
C SER A 182 -14.34 4.16 -5.79
N GLY A 183 -14.24 2.83 -5.97
CA GLY A 183 -13.82 2.18 -7.22
C GLY A 183 -12.42 2.57 -7.69
N SER A 184 -11.59 3.17 -6.82
CA SER A 184 -10.29 3.73 -7.22
C SER A 184 -9.12 2.76 -7.08
N ALA A 185 -9.24 1.69 -6.26
CA ALA A 185 -8.26 0.63 -6.10
C ALA A 185 -8.81 -0.71 -6.61
N ASP A 186 -7.93 -1.58 -7.09
CA ASP A 186 -8.30 -2.92 -7.58
C ASP A 186 -8.09 -3.99 -6.53
N VAL A 187 -7.06 -3.86 -5.70
CA VAL A 187 -6.66 -4.85 -4.70
C VAL A 187 -6.16 -4.17 -3.43
N LEU A 188 -6.49 -4.76 -2.30
CA LEU A 188 -5.92 -4.43 -0.98
C LEU A 188 -5.22 -5.67 -0.41
N TYR A 189 -3.97 -5.52 -0.01
CA TYR A 189 -3.25 -6.45 0.86
C TYR A 189 -3.12 -5.85 2.25
N THR A 190 -3.47 -6.61 3.28
CA THR A 190 -3.37 -6.18 4.68
C THR A 190 -2.92 -7.32 5.58
N ALA A 191 -2.21 -7.02 6.66
CA ALA A 191 -1.82 -8.04 7.64
C ALA A 191 -2.98 -8.40 8.58
N SER A 192 -3.90 -7.45 8.84
CA SER A 192 -5.08 -7.70 9.68
C SER A 192 -6.21 -6.72 9.33
N ILE A 193 -7.43 -7.19 9.51
CA ILE A 193 -8.63 -6.35 9.55
C ILE A 193 -9.05 -6.31 11.02
N ASP A 194 -9.02 -5.12 11.61
CA ASP A 194 -9.38 -4.91 13.01
C ASP A 194 -10.88 -4.66 13.17
N GLU A 195 -11.36 -4.50 14.42
CA GLU A 195 -12.79 -4.52 14.72
C GLU A 195 -13.57 -3.35 14.12
N ARG A 196 -13.08 -2.13 14.33
CA ARG A 196 -13.74 -0.87 13.92
C ARG A 196 -12.88 0.36 14.16
N LEU A 197 -13.40 1.51 13.79
CA LEU A 197 -12.87 2.80 14.23
C LEU A 197 -13.49 3.25 15.56
N ASN A 198 -12.73 4.06 16.33
CA ASN A 198 -13.30 4.82 17.44
C ASN A 198 -13.87 6.17 16.94
N ASP A 199 -14.44 6.96 17.88
CA ASP A 199 -15.12 8.24 17.59
C ASP A 199 -14.21 9.30 16.93
N ILE A 200 -12.89 9.16 17.06
CA ILE A 200 -11.90 10.08 16.47
C ILE A 200 -11.14 9.47 15.28
N GLY A 201 -11.62 8.31 14.78
CA GLY A 201 -11.11 7.68 13.54
C GLY A 201 -9.87 6.83 13.71
N PHE A 202 -9.51 6.39 14.93
CA PHE A 202 -8.44 5.42 15.15
C PHE A 202 -8.97 3.99 15.07
N ILE A 203 -8.16 3.10 14.51
CA ILE A 203 -8.46 1.66 14.45
C ILE A 203 -8.39 1.04 15.84
N LEU A 204 -9.34 0.18 16.19
CA LEU A 204 -9.40 -0.59 17.43
C LEU A 204 -9.35 -2.11 17.13
N PRO A 205 -8.49 -2.88 17.84
CA PRO A 205 -7.53 -2.46 18.87
C PRO A 205 -6.35 -1.65 18.32
N GLY A 206 -6.05 -1.73 17.02
CA GLY A 206 -5.08 -0.89 16.34
C GLY A 206 -3.63 -1.05 16.82
N LEU A 207 -2.82 -0.05 16.48
CA LEU A 207 -1.45 0.08 16.93
C LEU A 207 -1.08 1.55 17.27
N GLY A 208 -2.09 2.44 17.39
CA GLY A 208 -1.91 3.87 17.56
C GLY A 208 -1.66 4.59 16.23
N ASP A 209 -1.12 5.83 16.29
CA ASP A 209 -0.73 6.58 15.09
C ASP A 209 0.62 6.09 14.56
N ALA A 210 0.62 5.51 13.36
CA ALA A 210 1.83 4.95 12.76
C ALA A 210 2.85 6.03 12.38
N GLY A 211 2.41 7.24 12.03
CA GLY A 211 3.29 8.37 11.75
C GLY A 211 4.01 8.84 13.00
N ASP A 212 3.26 9.08 14.09
CA ASP A 212 3.82 9.53 15.36
C ASP A 212 4.74 8.47 15.99
N ARG A 213 4.37 7.20 15.90
CA ARG A 213 5.21 6.10 16.39
C ARG A 213 6.54 5.96 15.62
N GLN A 214 6.57 6.37 14.34
CA GLN A 214 7.80 6.36 13.52
C GLN A 214 8.64 7.61 13.72
N PHE A 215 8.02 8.80 13.74
CA PHE A 215 8.70 10.08 13.58
C PHE A 215 8.62 10.99 14.82
N GLY A 216 7.75 10.70 15.75
CA GLY A 216 7.43 11.53 16.90
C GLY A 216 6.26 12.48 16.61
N LEU A 217 5.79 13.13 17.65
CA LEU A 217 4.75 14.16 17.55
C LEU A 217 5.25 15.32 16.67
N ALA A 218 4.36 15.82 15.81
CA ALA A 218 4.64 16.97 14.97
C ALA A 218 4.53 18.26 15.77
#